data_ccf563004f41d872cc9dbca9478e50e8
#
_entry.id   ccf563004f41d872cc9dbca9478e50e8
#
_cell.length_a   1.000
_cell.length_b   1.000
_cell.length_c   1.000
_cell.angle_alpha   90.00
_cell.angle_beta   90.00
_cell.angle_gamma   90.00
#
_symmetry.space_group_name_H-M   'P 1'
#
loop_
_entity.id
_entity.type
_entity.pdbx_description
1 polymer ?
#
loop_
_entity_poly.entity_id
_entity_poly.type
_entity_poly.pdbx_seq_one_letter_code
_entity_poly.pdbx_strand_id
1 'polypeptide(L)'
;MSHFSTIKTKIKHKPQLVEALELLQYDVKQDQELINPLDHQHEKVKVDVSIGNDIGFRLNQEGVYELVADIQTWKDPVPPARFLDKVTQQYARMTVHNTVKEMGFQVAEEWEMDDNSIELTVTRWT
;
A
#
# COMPACT_ATOMS: atom_id res chain seq x y z
N MET A 1 -3.46 9.65 24.74
CA MET A 1 -4.63 9.19 23.99
C MET A 1 -4.20 8.69 22.62
N SER A 2 -4.80 7.58 22.18
CA SER A 2 -4.53 7.05 20.84
C SER A 2 -5.35 7.79 19.80
N HIS A 3 -4.71 8.21 18.73
CA HIS A 3 -5.36 8.85 17.59
C HIS A 3 -4.86 8.25 16.30
N PHE A 4 -5.69 8.29 15.29
CA PHE A 4 -5.24 7.93 13.94
C PHE A 4 -4.24 8.98 13.45
N SER A 5 -3.12 8.48 12.95
CA SER A 5 -2.10 9.28 12.30
C SER A 5 -2.15 9.03 10.80
N THR A 6 -1.72 10.01 10.03
CA THR A 6 -1.63 9.87 8.58
C THR A 6 -0.18 10.00 8.13
N ILE A 7 0.22 9.12 7.22
CA ILE A 7 1.55 9.17 6.60
C ILE A 7 1.35 9.24 5.10
N LYS A 8 1.83 10.30 4.48
CA LYS A 8 1.69 10.52 3.05
C LYS A 8 2.57 9.55 2.26
N THR A 9 2.02 8.98 1.21
CA THR A 9 2.74 8.08 0.31
C THR A 9 2.88 8.71 -1.07
N LYS A 10 3.52 8.00 -1.99
CA LYS A 10 3.59 8.36 -3.41
C LYS A 10 2.63 7.53 -4.26
N ILE A 11 1.74 6.79 -3.63
CA ILE A 11 0.82 5.88 -4.30
C ILE A 11 -0.38 6.68 -4.82
N LYS A 12 -0.70 6.51 -6.10
CA LYS A 12 -1.74 7.30 -6.78
C LYS A 12 -2.89 6.45 -7.34
N HIS A 13 -2.69 5.17 -7.55
CA HIS A 13 -3.66 4.31 -8.24
C HIS A 13 -4.19 3.21 -7.33
N LYS A 14 -5.50 3.25 -7.08
CA LYS A 14 -6.17 2.30 -6.20
C LYS A 14 -6.02 0.84 -6.62
N PRO A 15 -6.25 0.47 -7.90
CA PRO A 15 -6.15 -0.95 -8.29
C PRO A 15 -4.78 -1.55 -8.01
N GLN A 16 -3.70 -0.83 -8.30
CA GLN A 16 -2.35 -1.31 -8.04
C GLN A 16 -2.05 -1.40 -6.53
N LEU A 17 -2.61 -0.46 -5.74
CA LEU A 17 -2.48 -0.52 -4.28
C LEU A 17 -3.15 -1.76 -3.72
N VAL A 18 -4.39 -2.03 -4.14
CA VAL A 18 -5.13 -3.21 -3.71
C VAL A 18 -4.37 -4.48 -4.09
N GLU A 19 -3.90 -4.56 -5.32
CA GLU A 19 -3.15 -5.72 -5.81
C GLU A 19 -1.85 -5.91 -5.02
N ALA A 20 -1.12 -4.84 -4.73
CA ALA A 20 0.11 -4.91 -3.95
C ALA A 20 -0.16 -5.45 -2.53
N LEU A 21 -1.22 -4.98 -1.89
CA LEU A 21 -1.59 -5.46 -0.55
C LEU A 21 -2.00 -6.93 -0.57
N GLU A 22 -2.76 -7.35 -1.58
CA GLU A 22 -3.17 -8.73 -1.72
C GLU A 22 -1.97 -9.66 -1.96
N LEU A 23 -1.00 -9.22 -2.76
CA LEU A 23 0.24 -9.97 -2.98
C LEU A 23 1.07 -10.12 -1.70
N LEU A 24 0.98 -9.15 -0.80
CA LEU A 24 1.60 -9.24 0.52
C LEU A 24 0.77 -10.06 1.51
N GLN A 25 -0.30 -10.69 1.03
CA GLN A 25 -1.17 -11.60 1.77
C GLN A 25 -2.04 -10.92 2.82
N TYR A 26 -2.36 -9.65 2.61
CA TYR A 26 -3.34 -8.96 3.44
C TYR A 26 -4.76 -9.18 2.90
N ASP A 27 -5.73 -9.24 3.80
CA ASP A 27 -7.14 -9.29 3.46
C ASP A 27 -7.63 -7.86 3.24
N VAL A 28 -7.84 -7.49 1.98
CA VAL A 28 -8.14 -6.11 1.59
C VAL A 28 -9.64 -5.92 1.44
N LYS A 29 -10.15 -4.86 2.08
CA LYS A 29 -11.53 -4.41 1.92
C LYS A 29 -11.52 -2.98 1.41
N GLN A 30 -12.56 -2.60 0.68
CA GLN A 30 -12.68 -1.28 0.10
C GLN A 30 -13.84 -0.51 0.74
N ASP A 31 -13.72 0.81 0.78
CA ASP A 31 -14.77 1.73 1.26
C ASP A 31 -15.23 1.38 2.68
N GLN A 32 -14.29 1.29 3.60
CA GLN A 32 -14.54 0.93 4.99
C GLN A 32 -14.32 2.12 5.92
N GLU A 33 -14.77 1.97 7.16
CA GLU A 33 -14.44 2.89 8.25
C GLU A 33 -13.48 2.20 9.20
N LEU A 34 -12.41 2.91 9.57
CA LEU A 34 -11.52 2.46 10.62
C LEU A 34 -12.05 2.97 11.96
N ILE A 35 -11.97 2.11 12.97
CA ILE A 35 -12.41 2.43 14.32
C ILE A 35 -11.21 2.28 15.25
N ASN A 36 -10.89 3.36 15.99
CA ASN A 36 -9.80 3.31 16.96
C ASN A 36 -10.24 2.50 18.18
N PRO A 37 -9.59 1.36 18.47
CA PRO A 37 -10.04 0.48 19.55
C PRO A 37 -9.76 1.03 20.95
N LEU A 38 -8.85 1.99 21.10
CA LEU A 38 -8.49 2.55 22.40
C LEU A 38 -9.14 3.91 22.66
N ASP A 39 -9.84 4.47 21.68
CA ASP A 39 -10.52 5.75 21.85
C ASP A 39 -11.92 5.51 22.41
N HIS A 40 -12.20 6.05 23.60
CA HIS A 40 -13.52 5.95 24.22
C HIS A 40 -14.61 6.63 23.38
N GLN A 41 -14.24 7.58 22.55
CA GLN A 41 -15.17 8.25 21.64
C GLN A 41 -15.35 7.49 20.34
N HIS A 42 -14.61 6.37 20.15
CA HIS A 42 -14.66 5.53 18.96
C HIS A 42 -14.46 6.34 17.67
N GLU A 43 -13.33 7.08 17.63
CA GLU A 43 -12.95 7.82 16.42
C GLU A 43 -13.07 6.93 15.19
N LYS A 44 -13.80 7.43 14.19
CA LYS A 44 -14.02 6.72 12.94
C LYS A 44 -13.44 7.52 11.79
N VAL A 45 -12.72 6.86 10.91
CA VAL A 45 -12.13 7.47 9.71
C VAL A 45 -12.52 6.65 8.50
N LYS A 46 -13.08 7.30 7.50
CA LYS A 46 -13.39 6.65 6.22
C LYS A 46 -12.12 6.49 5.43
N VAL A 47 -11.91 5.30 4.91
CA VAL A 47 -10.75 4.98 4.07
C VAL A 47 -11.21 4.29 2.79
N ASP A 48 -10.43 4.47 1.73
CA ASP A 48 -10.72 3.86 0.44
C ASP A 48 -10.33 2.38 0.42
N VAL A 49 -9.28 2.03 1.15
CA VAL A 49 -8.76 0.66 1.23
C VAL A 49 -8.40 0.38 2.69
N SER A 50 -8.77 -0.79 3.20
CA SER A 50 -8.42 -1.19 4.56
C SER A 50 -7.87 -2.60 4.61
N ILE A 51 -7.00 -2.84 5.60
CA ILE A 51 -6.47 -4.16 5.95
C ILE A 51 -6.72 -4.38 7.44
N GLY A 52 -7.89 -4.88 7.78
CA GLY A 52 -8.34 -4.96 9.16
C GLY A 52 -9.15 -3.74 9.56
N ASN A 53 -9.31 -3.52 10.87
CA ASN A 53 -10.19 -2.48 11.38
C ASN A 53 -9.45 -1.19 11.75
N ASP A 54 -8.13 -1.19 11.71
CA ASP A 54 -7.30 -0.14 12.28
C ASP A 54 -6.19 0.37 11.35
N ILE A 55 -6.08 -0.19 10.15
CA ILE A 55 -5.09 0.23 9.15
C ILE A 55 -5.80 0.43 7.82
N GLY A 56 -5.58 1.57 7.19
CA GLY A 56 -6.16 1.84 5.89
C GLY A 56 -5.39 2.87 5.09
N PHE A 57 -5.85 3.08 3.87
CA PHE A 57 -5.32 4.07 2.95
C PHE A 57 -6.46 4.96 2.48
N ARG A 58 -6.23 6.26 2.50
CA ARG A 58 -7.21 7.26 2.08
C ARG A 58 -6.61 8.20 1.04
N LEU A 59 -7.36 8.44 -0.04
CA LEU A 59 -6.94 9.39 -1.07
C LEU A 59 -7.08 10.81 -0.52
N ASN A 60 -6.00 11.60 -0.61
CA ASN A 60 -6.01 12.98 -0.17
C ASN A 60 -6.36 13.94 -1.31
N GLN A 61 -6.39 15.23 -1.01
CA GLN A 61 -6.75 16.26 -1.99
C GLN A 61 -5.71 16.42 -3.10
N GLU A 62 -4.48 15.99 -2.87
CA GLU A 62 -3.40 16.03 -3.86
C GLU A 62 -3.42 14.86 -4.82
N GLY A 63 -4.32 13.91 -4.64
CA GLY A 63 -4.42 12.73 -5.50
C GLY A 63 -3.46 11.62 -5.13
N VAL A 64 -2.91 11.63 -3.93
CA VAL A 64 -2.07 10.54 -3.42
C VAL A 64 -2.71 9.91 -2.19
N TYR A 65 -2.41 8.63 -1.97
CA TYR A 65 -2.92 7.92 -0.81
C TYR A 65 -2.10 8.22 0.43
N GLU A 66 -2.78 8.29 1.55
CA GLU A 66 -2.16 8.40 2.87
C GLU A 66 -2.46 7.13 3.65
N LEU A 67 -1.44 6.61 4.33
CA LEU A 67 -1.65 5.55 5.31
C LEU A 67 -2.34 6.17 6.53
N VAL A 68 -3.41 5.54 6.99
CA VAL A 68 -4.14 5.94 8.19
C VAL A 68 -4.05 4.79 9.18
N ALA A 69 -3.47 5.05 10.34
CA ALA A 69 -3.31 4.04 11.38
C ALA A 69 -3.03 4.70 12.72
N ASP A 70 -3.35 3.98 13.79
CA ASP A 70 -2.90 4.38 15.12
C ASP A 70 -1.59 3.65 15.41
N ILE A 71 -0.51 4.41 15.49
CA ILE A 71 0.83 3.87 15.70
C ILE A 71 0.95 3.19 17.06
N GLN A 72 0.22 3.67 18.06
CA GLN A 72 0.27 3.10 19.42
C GLN A 72 -0.41 1.74 19.51
N THR A 73 -1.39 1.48 18.65
CA THR A 73 -2.12 0.20 18.63
C THR A 73 -1.68 -0.70 17.48
N TRP A 74 -0.59 -0.34 16.81
CA TRP A 74 -0.08 -1.08 15.66
C TRP A 74 0.27 -2.51 16.08
N LYS A 75 -0.44 -3.49 15.50
CA LYS A 75 -0.30 -4.90 15.87
C LYS A 75 0.41 -5.75 14.82
N ASP A 76 0.60 -5.23 13.62
CA ASP A 76 1.29 -5.97 12.58
C ASP A 76 2.73 -6.24 13.06
N PRO A 77 3.27 -7.47 12.86
CA PRO A 77 4.66 -7.76 13.24
C PRO A 77 5.68 -6.92 12.48
N VAL A 78 5.30 -6.36 11.34
CA VAL A 78 6.17 -5.47 10.57
C VAL A 78 5.89 -4.03 11.03
N PRO A 79 6.92 -3.26 11.47
CA PRO A 79 6.71 -1.86 11.89
C PRO A 79 6.14 -0.98 10.78
N PRO A 80 5.44 0.12 11.12
CA PRO A 80 4.78 0.97 10.11
C PRO A 80 5.66 1.43 8.97
N ALA A 81 6.86 1.92 9.27
CA ALA A 81 7.78 2.38 8.22
C ALA A 81 8.16 1.26 7.27
N ARG A 82 8.44 0.09 7.80
CA ARG A 82 8.81 -1.07 7.00
C ARG A 82 7.63 -1.65 6.23
N PHE A 83 6.45 -1.60 6.82
CA PHE A 83 5.22 -1.94 6.13
C PHE A 83 5.02 -1.06 4.88
N LEU A 84 5.18 0.26 5.04
CA LEU A 84 5.06 1.19 3.92
C LEU A 84 6.11 0.93 2.84
N ASP A 85 7.34 0.62 3.23
CA ASP A 85 8.40 0.28 2.27
C ASP A 85 8.02 -0.94 1.44
N LYS A 86 7.48 -1.96 2.08
CA LYS A 86 7.04 -3.17 1.38
C LYS A 86 5.88 -2.90 0.43
N VAL A 87 4.89 -2.14 0.88
CA VAL A 87 3.74 -1.79 0.04
C VAL A 87 4.19 -0.95 -1.15
N THR A 88 5.02 0.05 -0.91
CA THR A 88 5.53 0.93 -1.97
C THR A 88 6.35 0.15 -2.99
N GLN A 89 7.18 -0.79 -2.54
CA GLN A 89 7.96 -1.66 -3.41
C GLN A 89 7.06 -2.52 -4.31
N GLN A 90 6.07 -3.17 -3.72
CA GLN A 90 5.13 -3.99 -4.51
C GLN A 90 4.29 -3.14 -5.47
N TYR A 91 3.86 -1.98 -5.02
CA TYR A 91 3.13 -1.05 -5.88
C TYR A 91 3.98 -0.62 -7.08
N ALA A 92 5.23 -0.23 -6.84
CA ALA A 92 6.15 0.15 -7.92
C ALA A 92 6.38 -1.01 -8.89
N ARG A 93 6.56 -2.21 -8.36
CA ARG A 93 6.72 -3.42 -9.16
C ARG A 93 5.51 -3.66 -10.06
N MET A 94 4.30 -3.59 -9.51
CA MET A 94 3.07 -3.76 -10.27
C MET A 94 2.93 -2.72 -11.37
N THR A 95 3.24 -1.46 -11.05
CA THR A 95 3.17 -0.37 -12.01
C THR A 95 4.13 -0.59 -13.18
N VAL A 96 5.38 -0.97 -12.90
CA VAL A 96 6.38 -1.24 -13.93
C VAL A 96 5.98 -2.43 -14.79
N HIS A 97 5.53 -3.53 -14.17
CA HIS A 97 5.07 -4.71 -14.91
C HIS A 97 3.93 -4.36 -15.87
N ASN A 98 2.95 -3.60 -15.40
CA ASN A 98 1.81 -3.20 -16.22
C ASN A 98 2.25 -2.30 -17.38
N THR A 99 3.14 -1.34 -17.13
CA THR A 99 3.65 -0.44 -18.15
C THR A 99 4.45 -1.19 -19.21
N VAL A 100 5.33 -2.07 -18.79
CA VAL A 100 6.15 -2.89 -19.69
C VAL A 100 5.26 -3.73 -20.60
N LYS A 101 4.23 -4.35 -20.04
CA LYS A 101 3.29 -5.16 -20.78
C LYS A 101 2.51 -4.34 -21.81
N GLU A 102 2.05 -3.14 -21.43
CA GLU A 102 1.35 -2.22 -22.33
C GLU A 102 2.23 -1.79 -23.50
N MET A 103 3.53 -1.66 -23.27
CA MET A 103 4.50 -1.30 -24.31
C MET A 103 4.90 -2.45 -25.23
N GLY A 104 4.35 -3.65 -25.02
CA GLY A 104 4.65 -4.82 -25.83
C GLY A 104 5.90 -5.57 -25.43
N PHE A 105 6.33 -5.42 -24.19
CA PHE A 105 7.46 -6.18 -23.64
C PHE A 105 6.99 -7.16 -22.59
N GLN A 106 7.82 -8.13 -22.28
CA GLN A 106 7.63 -9.05 -21.17
C GLN A 106 8.85 -8.98 -20.24
N VAL A 107 8.63 -9.25 -18.96
CA VAL A 107 9.71 -9.29 -17.99
C VAL A 107 10.44 -10.64 -18.15
N ALA A 108 11.73 -10.59 -18.50
CA ALA A 108 12.58 -11.78 -18.62
C ALA A 108 13.22 -12.12 -17.29
N GLU A 109 13.69 -11.10 -16.57
CA GLU A 109 14.33 -11.27 -15.27
C GLU A 109 13.96 -10.12 -14.36
N GLU A 110 13.88 -10.40 -13.07
CA GLU A 110 13.59 -9.42 -12.05
C GLU A 110 14.38 -9.78 -10.80
N TRP A 111 14.99 -8.77 -10.17
CA TRP A 111 15.61 -8.97 -8.86
C TRP A 111 15.53 -7.72 -8.02
N GLU A 112 15.49 -7.96 -6.71
CA GLU A 112 15.42 -6.94 -5.68
C GLU A 112 16.83 -6.47 -5.34
N MET A 113 17.00 -5.14 -5.27
CA MET A 113 18.26 -4.52 -4.91
C MET A 113 18.32 -4.26 -3.40
N ASP A 114 19.51 -3.98 -2.89
CA ASP A 114 19.73 -3.75 -1.46
C ASP A 114 19.01 -2.51 -0.93
N ASP A 115 18.72 -1.54 -1.79
CA ASP A 115 18.00 -0.31 -1.43
C ASP A 115 16.48 -0.44 -1.57
N ASN A 116 15.94 -1.66 -1.67
CA ASN A 116 14.54 -1.97 -1.91
C ASN A 116 14.01 -1.59 -3.30
N SER A 117 14.88 -1.15 -4.20
CA SER A 117 14.50 -0.99 -5.60
C SER A 117 14.45 -2.34 -6.31
N ILE A 118 13.81 -2.36 -7.48
CA ILE A 118 13.69 -3.57 -8.29
C ILE A 118 14.28 -3.29 -9.66
N GLU A 119 15.16 -4.16 -10.12
CA GLU A 119 15.65 -4.12 -11.50
C GLU A 119 14.94 -5.15 -12.34
N LEU A 120 14.57 -4.75 -13.54
CA LEU A 120 13.92 -5.63 -14.51
C LEU A 120 14.72 -5.70 -15.80
N THR A 121 14.83 -6.90 -16.33
CA THR A 121 15.27 -7.09 -17.71
C THR A 121 14.04 -7.45 -18.52
N VAL A 122 13.80 -6.72 -19.61
CA VAL A 122 12.63 -6.93 -20.46
C VAL A 122 13.03 -7.40 -21.83
N THR A 123 12.17 -8.19 -22.45
CA THR A 123 12.32 -8.63 -23.82
C THR A 123 11.07 -8.28 -24.60
N ARG A 124 11.24 -8.07 -25.90
CA ARG A 124 10.11 -7.72 -26.76
C ARG A 124 9.15 -8.91 -26.85
N TRP A 125 7.88 -8.61 -26.70
CA TRP A 125 6.83 -9.60 -26.88
C TRP A 125 6.70 -9.92 -28.36
N THR A 126 6.91 -11.17 -28.73
CA THR A 126 6.79 -11.60 -30.14
C THR A 126 5.65 -12.59 -30.31
#